data_a58c8b023a05f995b1be62a5fed2bb97
#
_entry.id   a58c8b023a05f995b1be62a5fed2bb97
#
_cell.length_a   1.000
_cell.length_b   1.000
_cell.length_c   1.000
_cell.angle_alpha   90.00
_cell.angle_beta   90.00
_cell.angle_gamma   90.00
#
_symmetry.space_group_name_H-M   'P 1'
#
loop_
_entity.id
_entity.type
_entity.pdbx_description
1 polymer ?
#
loop_
_entity_poly.entity_id
_entity_poly.type
_entity_poly.pdbx_seq_one_letter_code
_entity_poly.pdbx_strand_id
1 'polypeptide(L)'
;MGAQDTFMTGPPREPINKNIDEDLIKWGNIFAQDQAEAFDKKNWRFYTGEWHEDLYPGYSFYVQFRGSLGILYEQSRMSEDGVRRPEGTIQSYKESVHHQFVSTIENLNTLKLNTKAMYKDYWDGRKYNISKDSKYANQTFVVLPSKNHGRLHSLVDKLEAQDLSLIHI
;
A
#
# COMPACT_ATOMS: atom_id res chain seq x y z
N MET A 1 -17.07 -4.82 4.90
CA MET A 1 -16.23 -5.95 4.52
C MET A 1 -16.90 -7.20 5.03
N GLY A 2 -17.16 -8.12 4.13
CA GLY A 2 -18.01 -9.26 4.37
C GLY A 2 -17.35 -10.38 5.15
N ALA A 3 -18.06 -11.48 5.28
CA ALA A 3 -17.60 -12.70 5.94
C ALA A 3 -16.52 -13.40 5.08
N GLN A 4 -15.32 -12.91 5.12
CA GLN A 4 -14.17 -13.58 4.53
C GLN A 4 -13.74 -14.69 5.49
N ASP A 5 -13.49 -15.86 4.97
CA ASP A 5 -13.09 -17.04 5.73
C ASP A 5 -11.60 -17.32 5.69
N THR A 6 -10.82 -16.34 5.22
CA THR A 6 -9.38 -16.48 5.05
C THR A 6 -8.66 -15.14 5.25
N PHE A 7 -7.34 -15.19 5.34
CA PHE A 7 -6.45 -14.04 5.34
C PHE A 7 -6.16 -13.60 3.92
N MET A 8 -6.20 -12.30 3.66
CA MET A 8 -5.95 -11.72 2.34
C MET A 8 -4.83 -10.68 2.43
N THR A 9 -3.91 -10.74 1.48
CA THR A 9 -2.78 -9.81 1.37
C THR A 9 -2.51 -9.47 -0.10
N GLY A 10 -1.63 -8.48 -0.34
CA GLY A 10 -1.20 -8.11 -1.70
C GLY A 10 -0.58 -9.27 -2.49
N PRO A 11 -0.14 -9.03 -3.71
CA PRO A 11 -0.08 -7.71 -4.36
C PRO A 11 -1.45 -7.22 -4.84
N PRO A 12 -1.59 -5.89 -5.11
CA PRO A 12 -2.80 -5.36 -5.74
C PRO A 12 -2.90 -5.79 -7.21
N ARG A 13 -4.12 -5.78 -7.72
CA ARG A 13 -4.38 -5.99 -9.15
C ARG A 13 -4.36 -4.68 -9.93
N GLU A 14 -4.29 -4.78 -11.24
CA GLU A 14 -4.55 -3.65 -12.13
C GLU A 14 -6.03 -3.15 -12.04
N PRO A 15 -6.28 -1.86 -12.19
CA PRO A 15 -5.31 -0.82 -12.52
C PRO A 15 -4.56 -0.29 -11.31
N ILE A 16 -3.24 -0.09 -11.47
CA ILE A 16 -2.38 0.57 -10.49
C ILE A 16 -2.19 2.04 -10.91
N ASN A 17 -2.10 2.93 -9.93
CA ASN A 17 -1.90 4.36 -10.22
C ASN A 17 -0.51 4.59 -10.83
N LYS A 18 -0.50 5.27 -12.00
CA LYS A 18 0.72 5.55 -12.78
C LYS A 18 1.75 6.46 -12.09
N ASN A 19 1.41 7.02 -10.94
CA ASN A 19 2.33 7.82 -10.13
C ASN A 19 2.98 7.02 -9.00
N ILE A 20 2.66 5.73 -8.87
CA ILE A 20 3.39 4.81 -8.00
C ILE A 20 4.64 4.36 -8.77
N ASP A 21 5.80 4.44 -8.11
CA ASP A 21 7.06 4.04 -8.72
C ASP A 21 7.08 2.52 -8.96
N GLU A 22 7.64 2.10 -10.09
CA GLU A 22 7.73 0.69 -10.48
C GLU A 22 8.51 -0.15 -9.44
N ASP A 23 9.50 0.44 -8.80
CA ASP A 23 10.24 -0.22 -7.72
C ASP A 23 9.34 -0.54 -6.52
N LEU A 24 8.36 0.30 -6.19
CA LEU A 24 7.39 -0.01 -5.13
C LEU A 24 6.48 -1.19 -5.50
N ILE A 25 6.08 -1.29 -6.78
CA ILE A 25 5.29 -2.43 -7.27
C ILE A 25 6.12 -3.71 -7.16
N LYS A 26 7.37 -3.67 -7.60
CA LYS A 26 8.33 -4.79 -7.46
C LYS A 26 8.49 -5.21 -6.00
N TRP A 27 8.71 -4.26 -5.08
CA TRP A 27 8.84 -4.57 -3.66
C TRP A 27 7.55 -5.13 -3.07
N GLY A 28 6.39 -4.60 -3.47
CA GLY A 28 5.08 -5.14 -3.07
C GLY A 28 4.92 -6.62 -3.43
N ASN A 29 5.35 -7.01 -4.62
CA ASN A 29 5.33 -8.41 -5.04
C ASN A 29 6.27 -9.29 -4.20
N ILE A 30 7.49 -8.83 -3.90
CA ILE A 30 8.44 -9.58 -3.06
C ILE A 30 7.86 -9.80 -1.66
N PHE A 31 7.33 -8.75 -1.02
CA PHE A 31 6.71 -8.88 0.29
C PHE A 31 5.51 -9.82 0.29
N ALA A 32 4.67 -9.75 -0.74
CA ALA A 32 3.53 -10.65 -0.87
C ALA A 32 3.94 -12.11 -1.02
N GLN A 33 4.99 -12.38 -1.81
CA GLN A 33 5.53 -13.73 -1.98
C GLN A 33 6.11 -14.29 -0.68
N ASP A 34 6.95 -13.53 0.02
CA ASP A 34 7.55 -13.96 1.29
C ASP A 34 6.47 -14.28 2.34
N GLN A 35 5.41 -13.48 2.41
CA GLN A 35 4.27 -13.74 3.29
C GLN A 35 3.53 -15.04 2.90
N ALA A 36 3.28 -15.25 1.60
CA ALA A 36 2.65 -16.46 1.10
C ALA A 36 3.48 -17.70 1.50
N GLU A 37 4.79 -17.66 1.31
CA GLU A 37 5.69 -18.74 1.73
C GLU A 37 5.68 -18.97 3.25
N ALA A 38 5.59 -17.91 4.06
CA ALA A 38 5.49 -18.05 5.50
C ALA A 38 4.19 -18.73 5.95
N PHE A 39 3.10 -18.49 5.24
CA PHE A 39 1.81 -19.14 5.48
C PHE A 39 1.80 -20.58 4.99
N ASP A 40 2.36 -20.86 3.81
CA ASP A 40 2.51 -22.22 3.28
C ASP A 40 3.30 -23.12 4.23
N LYS A 41 4.40 -22.65 4.80
CA LYS A 41 5.20 -23.38 5.81
C LYS A 41 4.38 -23.79 7.05
N LYS A 42 3.26 -23.11 7.30
CA LYS A 42 2.34 -23.38 8.43
C LYS A 42 1.08 -24.14 7.99
N ASN A 43 0.94 -24.45 6.70
CA ASN A 43 -0.27 -25.00 6.08
C ASN A 43 -1.52 -24.13 6.39
N TRP A 44 -1.35 -22.82 6.39
CA TRP A 44 -2.43 -21.89 6.60
C TRP A 44 -3.07 -21.47 5.28
N ARG A 45 -4.39 -21.35 5.30
CA ARG A 45 -5.13 -20.83 4.16
C ARG A 45 -4.95 -19.31 4.06
N PHE A 46 -4.64 -18.84 2.88
CA PHE A 46 -4.58 -17.41 2.54
C PHE A 46 -5.03 -17.19 1.11
N TYR A 47 -5.28 -15.92 0.77
CA TYR A 47 -5.52 -15.47 -0.59
C TYR A 47 -4.58 -14.31 -0.89
N THR A 48 -3.92 -14.35 -2.02
CA THR A 48 -3.02 -13.31 -2.48
C THR A 48 -3.34 -12.91 -3.92
N GLY A 49 -3.06 -11.64 -4.23
CA GLY A 49 -3.26 -11.06 -5.55
C GLY A 49 -4.72 -10.73 -5.89
N GLU A 50 -4.88 -9.77 -6.73
CA GLU A 50 -6.08 -9.43 -7.50
C GLU A 50 -7.38 -9.18 -6.73
N TRP A 51 -7.35 -8.85 -5.45
CA TRP A 51 -8.56 -8.56 -4.67
C TRP A 51 -8.78 -7.07 -4.39
N HIS A 52 -7.76 -6.22 -4.56
CA HIS A 52 -7.84 -4.77 -4.42
C HIS A 52 -6.94 -4.07 -5.44
N GLU A 53 -7.23 -2.80 -5.74
CA GLU A 53 -6.47 -1.96 -6.65
C GLU A 53 -5.69 -0.87 -5.88
N ASP A 54 -4.53 -0.47 -6.42
CA ASP A 54 -3.75 0.68 -5.96
C ASP A 54 -3.95 1.91 -6.86
N LEU A 55 -5.18 2.18 -7.25
CA LEU A 55 -5.51 3.31 -8.09
C LEU A 55 -5.79 4.59 -7.28
N TYR A 56 -6.37 4.45 -6.12
CA TYR A 56 -6.86 5.55 -5.30
C TYR A 56 -5.93 5.82 -4.10
N PRO A 57 -5.53 7.10 -3.83
CA PRO A 57 -4.59 7.43 -2.77
C PRO A 57 -5.24 7.48 -1.38
N GLY A 58 -6.05 6.49 -1.03
CA GLY A 58 -6.69 6.38 0.27
C GLY A 58 -6.01 5.39 1.21
N TYR A 59 -6.32 5.47 2.50
CA TYR A 59 -5.85 4.55 3.54
C TYR A 59 -4.33 4.32 3.52
N SER A 60 -3.93 3.06 3.57
CA SER A 60 -2.52 2.64 3.57
C SER A 60 -1.77 2.97 2.28
N PHE A 61 -2.47 3.26 1.18
CA PHE A 61 -1.85 3.44 -0.14
C PHE A 61 -1.33 4.85 -0.39
N TYR A 62 -1.78 5.85 0.38
CA TYR A 62 -1.25 7.20 0.29
C TYR A 62 0.28 7.24 0.47
N VAL A 63 0.83 6.40 1.35
CA VAL A 63 2.27 6.35 1.62
C VAL A 63 3.10 5.95 0.40
N GLN A 64 2.51 5.26 -0.57
CA GLN A 64 3.20 4.87 -1.81
C GLN A 64 3.55 6.10 -2.67
N PHE A 65 2.72 7.14 -2.67
CA PHE A 65 3.03 8.40 -3.35
C PHE A 65 4.13 9.20 -2.63
N ARG A 66 4.53 8.77 -1.45
CA ARG A 66 5.65 9.32 -0.67
C ARG A 66 6.90 8.42 -0.72
N GLY A 67 6.86 7.34 -1.50
CA GLY A 67 7.95 6.40 -1.70
C GLY A 67 8.05 5.30 -0.64
N SER A 68 7.01 5.07 0.15
CA SER A 68 6.95 4.00 1.14
C SER A 68 6.02 2.89 0.68
N LEU A 69 6.37 1.64 0.97
CA LEU A 69 5.51 0.50 0.65
C LEU A 69 4.29 0.46 1.58
N GLY A 70 3.10 0.46 1.00
CA GLY A 70 1.84 0.21 1.69
C GLY A 70 1.41 -1.25 1.50
N ILE A 71 1.07 -1.94 2.58
CA ILE A 71 0.58 -3.32 2.54
C ILE A 71 -0.74 -3.40 3.30
N LEU A 72 -1.77 -3.89 2.61
CA LEU A 72 -3.09 -4.10 3.21
C LEU A 72 -3.28 -5.56 3.55
N TYR A 73 -3.69 -5.82 4.78
CA TYR A 73 -4.18 -7.11 5.23
C TYR A 73 -5.69 -7.04 5.46
N GLU A 74 -6.39 -8.00 4.93
CA GLU A 74 -7.80 -8.20 5.24
C GLU A 74 -8.03 -9.62 5.71
N GLN A 75 -8.81 -9.76 6.76
CA GLN A 75 -9.22 -11.08 7.24
C GLN A 75 -10.64 -11.03 7.78
N SER A 76 -11.19 -12.21 8.05
CA SER A 76 -12.54 -12.35 8.57
C SER A 76 -12.78 -11.47 9.78
N ARG A 77 -13.95 -10.84 9.79
CA ARG A 77 -14.44 -10.15 10.98
C ARG A 77 -14.74 -11.20 12.04
N MET A 78 -13.94 -11.23 13.10
CA MET A 78 -14.09 -12.20 14.17
C MET A 78 -15.16 -11.77 15.16
N SER A 79 -16.02 -12.71 15.51
CA SER A 79 -16.77 -12.73 16.76
C SER A 79 -16.02 -13.55 17.81
N GLU A 80 -16.50 -13.58 19.02
CA GLU A 80 -15.91 -14.38 20.12
C GLU A 80 -15.78 -15.86 19.77
N ASP A 81 -16.71 -16.39 18.97
CA ASP A 81 -16.76 -17.78 18.56
C ASP A 81 -15.92 -18.11 17.31
N GLY A 82 -15.31 -17.10 16.67
CA GLY A 82 -14.60 -17.27 15.43
C GLY A 82 -15.50 -17.29 14.19
N VAL A 83 -14.93 -17.70 13.06
CA VAL A 83 -15.62 -17.80 11.76
C VAL A 83 -15.71 -19.25 11.34
N ARG A 84 -16.92 -19.74 11.11
CA ARG A 84 -17.14 -21.07 10.54
C ARG A 84 -16.94 -21.02 9.03
N ARG A 85 -16.07 -21.86 8.54
CA ARG A 85 -15.79 -22.01 7.10
C ARG A 85 -16.79 -22.98 6.45
N PRO A 86 -16.96 -22.91 5.13
CA PRO A 86 -17.88 -23.80 4.39
C PRO A 86 -17.64 -25.29 4.64
N GLU A 87 -16.38 -25.71 4.78
CA GLU A 87 -15.99 -27.09 5.06
C GLU A 87 -16.22 -27.52 6.52
N GLY A 88 -16.74 -26.62 7.37
CA GLY A 88 -17.08 -26.92 8.76
C GLY A 88 -16.00 -26.63 9.79
N THR A 89 -14.79 -26.26 9.37
CA THR A 89 -13.73 -25.81 10.30
C THR A 89 -14.05 -24.43 10.88
N ILE A 90 -13.47 -24.12 12.02
CA ILE A 90 -13.66 -22.81 12.68
C ILE A 90 -12.31 -22.13 12.76
N GLN A 91 -12.20 -20.95 12.15
CA GLN A 91 -11.08 -20.05 12.37
C GLN A 91 -11.30 -19.27 13.66
N SER A 92 -10.48 -19.50 14.66
CA SER A 92 -10.60 -18.84 15.95
C SER A 92 -10.02 -17.41 15.92
N TYR A 93 -10.42 -16.58 16.87
CA TYR A 93 -9.81 -15.27 17.08
C TYR A 93 -8.30 -15.38 17.32
N LYS A 94 -7.87 -16.38 18.09
CA LYS A 94 -6.44 -16.66 18.36
C LYS A 94 -5.65 -16.93 17.08
N GLU A 95 -6.22 -17.72 16.15
CA GLU A 95 -5.57 -17.95 14.84
C GLU A 95 -5.44 -16.66 14.05
N SER A 96 -6.48 -15.84 14.03
CA SER A 96 -6.45 -14.57 13.30
C SER A 96 -5.40 -13.61 13.85
N VAL A 97 -5.26 -13.50 15.16
CA VAL A 97 -4.17 -12.74 15.79
C VAL A 97 -2.80 -13.33 15.40
N HIS A 98 -2.68 -14.65 15.37
CA HIS A 98 -1.45 -15.31 14.99
C HIS A 98 -1.10 -15.10 13.50
N HIS A 99 -2.09 -15.08 12.61
CA HIS A 99 -1.88 -14.73 11.20
C HIS A 99 -1.31 -13.32 11.06
N GLN A 100 -1.88 -12.34 11.75
CA GLN A 100 -1.38 -10.95 11.75
C GLN A 100 0.05 -10.86 12.28
N PHE A 101 0.33 -11.56 13.37
CA PHE A 101 1.67 -11.59 13.96
C PHE A 101 2.70 -12.16 12.99
N VAL A 102 2.42 -13.31 12.38
CA VAL A 102 3.35 -13.96 11.44
C VAL A 102 3.57 -13.08 10.20
N SER A 103 2.52 -12.50 9.61
CA SER A 103 2.67 -11.55 8.51
C SER A 103 3.54 -10.35 8.86
N THR A 104 3.35 -9.80 10.05
CA THR A 104 4.16 -8.66 10.51
C THR A 104 5.63 -9.03 10.66
N ILE A 105 5.90 -10.17 11.27
CA ILE A 105 7.28 -10.65 11.43
C ILE A 105 7.92 -10.94 10.09
N GLU A 106 7.20 -11.54 9.15
CA GLU A 106 7.74 -11.81 7.82
C GLU A 106 8.05 -10.52 7.06
N ASN A 107 7.20 -9.50 7.13
CA ASN A 107 7.51 -8.20 6.56
C ASN A 107 8.80 -7.60 7.13
N LEU A 108 9.03 -7.73 8.44
CA LEU A 108 10.28 -7.27 9.06
C LEU A 108 11.49 -8.08 8.57
N ASN A 109 11.33 -9.38 8.33
CA ASN A 109 12.37 -10.24 7.77
C ASN A 109 12.69 -9.83 6.33
N THR A 110 11.69 -9.67 5.48
CA THR A 110 11.84 -9.22 4.10
C THR A 110 12.53 -7.86 4.04
N LEU A 111 12.10 -6.90 4.87
CA LEU A 111 12.74 -5.60 4.99
C LEU A 111 14.21 -5.73 5.40
N LYS A 112 14.51 -6.52 6.43
CA LYS A 112 15.87 -6.74 6.93
C LYS A 112 16.79 -7.28 5.84
N LEU A 113 16.33 -8.26 5.08
CA LEU A 113 17.13 -8.89 4.03
C LEU A 113 17.37 -7.96 2.83
N ASN A 114 16.44 -7.06 2.55
CA ASN A 114 16.46 -6.20 1.36
C ASN A 114 16.75 -4.72 1.68
N THR A 115 17.06 -4.37 2.93
CA THR A 115 17.20 -2.98 3.41
C THR A 115 18.01 -2.09 2.48
N LYS A 116 19.21 -2.53 2.08
CA LYS A 116 20.12 -1.72 1.26
C LYS A 116 19.54 -1.44 -0.13
N ALA A 117 18.94 -2.45 -0.76
CA ALA A 117 18.35 -2.33 -2.08
C ALA A 117 17.11 -1.41 -2.04
N MET A 118 16.23 -1.60 -1.06
CA MET A 118 15.04 -0.77 -0.88
C MET A 118 15.39 0.70 -0.62
N TYR A 119 16.37 0.97 0.24
CA TYR A 119 16.82 2.35 0.48
C TYR A 119 17.47 2.98 -0.74
N LYS A 120 18.21 2.17 -1.53
CA LYS A 120 18.78 2.65 -2.79
C LYS A 120 17.68 3.06 -3.77
N ASP A 121 16.72 2.18 -4.00
CA ASP A 121 15.62 2.43 -4.92
C ASP A 121 14.79 3.66 -4.47
N TYR A 122 14.47 3.75 -3.17
CA TYR A 122 13.81 4.93 -2.59
C TYR A 122 14.59 6.23 -2.85
N TRP A 123 15.91 6.22 -2.62
CA TRP A 123 16.75 7.39 -2.79
C TRP A 123 16.90 7.79 -4.26
N ASP A 124 17.06 6.82 -5.13
CA ASP A 124 17.20 7.05 -6.56
C ASP A 124 15.89 7.59 -7.16
N GLY A 125 14.76 7.06 -6.76
CA GLY A 125 13.43 7.57 -7.15
C GLY A 125 13.23 9.03 -6.71
N ARG A 126 13.60 9.38 -5.48
CA ARG A 126 13.51 10.77 -5.00
C ARG A 126 14.45 11.71 -5.76
N LYS A 127 15.68 11.28 -6.03
CA LYS A 127 16.63 12.07 -6.87
C LYS A 127 16.09 12.27 -8.27
N TYR A 128 15.56 11.20 -8.87
CA TYR A 128 14.96 11.27 -10.19
C TYR A 128 13.83 12.29 -10.23
N ASN A 129 12.91 12.26 -9.27
CA ASN A 129 11.73 13.11 -9.25
C ASN A 129 12.05 14.62 -9.20
N ILE A 130 13.22 15.01 -8.69
CA ILE A 130 13.70 16.41 -8.66
C ILE A 130 14.75 16.69 -9.73
N SER A 131 15.09 15.73 -10.58
CA SER A 131 16.10 15.88 -11.62
C SER A 131 15.54 16.54 -12.88
N LYS A 132 16.44 16.96 -13.76
CA LYS A 132 16.08 17.46 -15.09
C LYS A 132 15.47 16.39 -16.00
N ASP A 133 15.72 15.14 -15.72
CA ASP A 133 15.26 13.97 -16.48
C ASP A 133 13.89 13.48 -15.99
N SER A 134 13.37 14.06 -14.92
CA SER A 134 12.05 13.72 -14.40
C SER A 134 10.96 13.99 -15.44
N LYS A 135 9.99 13.06 -15.52
CA LYS A 135 8.79 13.28 -16.34
C LYS A 135 8.00 14.54 -16.00
N TYR A 136 8.28 15.14 -14.83
CA TYR A 136 7.65 16.38 -14.35
C TYR A 136 8.51 17.62 -14.49
N ALA A 137 9.80 17.50 -14.90
CA ALA A 137 10.79 18.59 -14.86
C ALA A 137 10.36 19.86 -15.64
N ASN A 138 9.56 19.68 -16.70
CA ASN A 138 9.10 20.78 -17.55
C ASN A 138 7.59 20.99 -17.46
N GLN A 139 6.95 20.53 -16.39
CA GLN A 139 5.51 20.69 -16.20
C GLN A 139 5.23 21.83 -15.22
N THR A 140 4.28 22.67 -15.58
CA THR A 140 3.74 23.71 -14.71
C THR A 140 2.24 23.47 -14.57
N PHE A 141 1.79 23.43 -13.33
CA PHE A 141 0.37 23.29 -13.01
C PHE A 141 -0.20 24.64 -12.65
N VAL A 142 -1.22 25.06 -13.39
CA VAL A 142 -1.91 26.34 -13.15
C VAL A 142 -3.29 26.07 -12.57
N VAL A 143 -3.56 26.62 -11.40
CA VAL A 143 -4.88 26.57 -10.78
C VAL A 143 -5.66 27.81 -11.17
N LEU A 144 -6.68 27.65 -12.00
CA LEU A 144 -7.51 28.78 -12.42
C LEU A 144 -8.43 29.21 -11.28
N PRO A 145 -8.62 30.53 -11.09
CA PRO A 145 -9.54 31.04 -10.08
C PRO A 145 -10.97 30.55 -10.38
N SER A 146 -11.69 30.22 -9.33
CA SER A 146 -13.08 29.80 -9.41
C SER A 146 -13.97 30.69 -8.53
N LYS A 147 -15.27 30.71 -8.83
CA LYS A 147 -16.25 31.40 -7.99
C LYS A 147 -16.37 30.77 -6.58
N ASN A 148 -15.90 29.54 -6.41
CA ASN A 148 -15.89 28.84 -5.13
C ASN A 148 -14.54 29.00 -4.45
N HIS A 149 -14.36 30.10 -3.74
CA HIS A 149 -13.13 30.40 -3.02
C HIS A 149 -12.81 29.37 -1.93
N GLY A 150 -13.82 28.77 -1.28
CA GLY A 150 -13.61 27.75 -0.26
C GLY A 150 -12.92 26.50 -0.81
N ARG A 151 -13.28 26.06 -2.03
CA ARG A 151 -12.59 24.93 -2.70
C ARG A 151 -11.15 25.27 -3.07
N LEU A 152 -10.92 26.51 -3.52
CA LEU A 152 -9.56 26.97 -3.85
C LEU A 152 -8.68 26.98 -2.60
N HIS A 153 -9.14 27.57 -1.51
CA HIS A 153 -8.40 27.59 -0.24
C HIS A 153 -8.11 26.17 0.25
N SER A 154 -9.12 25.30 0.25
CA SER A 154 -8.92 23.89 0.65
C SER A 154 -7.92 23.14 -0.23
N LEU A 155 -7.80 23.47 -1.51
CA LEU A 155 -6.76 22.91 -2.38
C LEU A 155 -5.38 23.46 -2.01
N VAL A 156 -5.27 24.78 -1.83
CA VAL A 156 -4.01 25.44 -1.42
C VAL A 156 -3.51 24.83 -0.10
N ASP A 157 -4.36 24.77 0.92
CA ASP A 157 -4.00 24.19 2.23
C ASP A 157 -3.48 22.75 2.09
N LYS A 158 -4.09 21.95 1.20
CA LYS A 158 -3.64 20.57 0.96
C LYS A 158 -2.29 20.50 0.25
N LEU A 159 -2.04 21.39 -0.71
CA LEU A 159 -0.77 21.45 -1.42
C LEU A 159 0.36 21.90 -0.49
N GLU A 160 0.12 22.92 0.32
CA GLU A 160 1.07 23.40 1.33
C GLU A 160 1.37 22.32 2.39
N ALA A 161 0.34 21.58 2.84
CA ALA A 161 0.52 20.45 3.74
C ALA A 161 1.35 19.29 3.16
N GLN A 162 1.59 19.30 1.84
CA GLN A 162 2.50 18.36 1.14
C GLN A 162 3.87 18.99 0.82
N ASP A 163 4.21 20.11 1.46
CA ASP A 163 5.46 20.85 1.23
C ASP A 163 5.61 21.38 -0.21
N LEU A 164 4.51 21.64 -0.91
CA LEU A 164 4.53 22.25 -2.22
C LEU A 164 4.51 23.78 -2.09
N SER A 165 5.47 24.42 -2.75
CA SER A 165 5.51 25.88 -2.86
C SER A 165 4.56 26.34 -3.96
N LEU A 166 3.77 27.36 -3.65
CA LEU A 166 2.82 27.97 -4.58
C LEU A 166 3.27 29.40 -4.88
N ILE A 167 3.05 29.82 -6.12
CA ILE A 167 3.30 31.21 -6.55
C ILE A 167 2.01 31.80 -7.10
N HIS A 168 1.79 33.08 -6.81
CA HIS A 168 0.76 33.87 -7.47
C HIS A 168 1.29 34.46 -8.76
N ILE A 169 0.52 34.32 -9.83
CA ILE A 169 0.81 34.89 -11.15
C ILE A 169 -0.15 36.03 -11.39
#